data_84845521a4d30ab9c755635145e2afaa
#
_entry.id   84845521a4d30ab9c755635145e2afaa
#
_cell.length_a   1.000
_cell.length_b   1.000
_cell.length_c   1.000
_cell.angle_alpha   90.00
_cell.angle_beta   90.00
_cell.angle_gamma   90.00
#
_symmetry.space_group_name_H-M   'P 1'
#
loop_
_entity.id
_entity.type
_entity.pdbx_description
1 polymer ?
#
loop_
_entity_poly.entity_id
_entity_poly.type
_entity_poly.pdbx_seq_one_letter_code
_entity_poly.pdbx_strand_id
1 'polypeptide(L)'
;MTLMKYFPAEIEKTQGFIKGFQSDIRTVAAHPLPEEGFCGMEVNGTQFTEKAEAGEVILAVCKANQSLEPVPLGSYRGFKMELSYDSFQKEYQVLLKGEMTHRVPIGTSAAGNIQRLDNALAGIPARLEKAEQQLDSLRSQQEAAQAELGKTFPQEAELAEKSARLAELDALLNMDDRGNDDPDRENTTEKPSVLAELRDRAGRIPPMTHRDDEEVAL
;
A
#
# COMPACT_ATOMS: atom_id res chain seq x y z
N MET A 1 -2.34 -1.03 12.09
CA MET A 1 -1.88 0.35 11.84
C MET A 1 -3.08 1.27 12.04
N THR A 2 -3.01 2.25 12.95
CA THR A 2 -4.17 3.10 13.28
C THR A 2 -4.39 4.09 12.15
N LEU A 3 -5.65 4.33 11.73
CA LEU A 3 -6.04 5.32 10.69
C LEU A 3 -5.37 6.69 10.89
N MET A 4 -5.19 7.12 12.15
CA MET A 4 -4.50 8.36 12.53
C MET A 4 -3.03 8.45 12.07
N LYS A 5 -2.35 7.31 11.85
CA LYS A 5 -0.96 7.25 11.36
C LYS A 5 -0.87 6.95 9.87
N TYR A 6 -1.92 6.37 9.31
CA TYR A 6 -1.96 5.98 7.90
C TYR A 6 -2.01 7.20 6.97
N PHE A 7 -2.99 8.09 7.16
CA PHE A 7 -3.17 9.25 6.29
C PHE A 7 -1.96 10.19 6.24
N PRO A 8 -1.37 10.62 7.37
CA PRO A 8 -0.17 11.48 7.33
C PRO A 8 0.99 10.86 6.55
N ALA A 9 1.25 9.56 6.73
CA ALA A 9 2.33 8.86 6.05
C ALA A 9 2.11 8.77 4.52
N GLU A 10 0.87 8.45 4.08
CA GLU A 10 0.55 8.39 2.65
C GLU A 10 0.51 9.78 2.01
N ILE A 11 0.07 10.80 2.74
CA ILE A 11 0.12 12.20 2.30
C ILE A 11 1.58 12.64 2.09
N GLU A 12 2.47 12.39 3.05
CA GLU A 12 3.89 12.74 2.96
C GLU A 12 4.55 12.02 1.77
N LYS A 13 4.29 10.73 1.61
CA LYS A 13 4.79 9.94 0.48
C LYS A 13 4.30 10.48 -0.86
N THR A 14 3.01 10.81 -0.97
CA THR A 14 2.43 11.37 -2.20
C THR A 14 3.01 12.76 -2.51
N GLN A 15 3.23 13.60 -1.50
CA GLN A 15 3.94 14.88 -1.66
C GLN A 15 5.39 14.68 -2.14
N GLY A 16 6.07 13.62 -1.68
CA GLY A 16 7.39 13.23 -2.18
C GLY A 16 7.34 12.91 -3.67
N PHE A 17 6.35 12.14 -4.14
CA PHE A 17 6.16 11.84 -5.57
C PHE A 17 5.89 13.09 -6.39
N ILE A 18 5.05 14.00 -5.91
CA ILE A 18 4.76 15.28 -6.59
C ILE A 18 6.06 16.08 -6.78
N LYS A 19 6.88 16.24 -5.74
CA LYS A 19 8.17 16.92 -5.82
C LYS A 19 9.12 16.25 -6.80
N GLY A 20 9.18 14.93 -6.79
CA GLY A 20 9.98 14.12 -7.71
C GLY A 20 9.56 14.32 -9.16
N PHE A 21 8.26 14.21 -9.47
CA PHE A 21 7.75 14.47 -10.82
C PHE A 21 7.98 15.91 -11.29
N GLN A 22 7.81 16.90 -10.41
CA GLN A 22 8.12 18.29 -10.74
C GLN A 22 9.59 18.51 -11.07
N SER A 23 10.51 17.84 -10.38
CA SER A 23 11.94 17.87 -10.68
C SER A 23 12.23 17.24 -12.05
N ASP A 24 11.66 16.06 -12.30
CA ASP A 24 11.87 15.35 -13.56
C ASP A 24 11.29 16.10 -14.77
N ILE A 25 10.14 16.79 -14.62
CA ILE A 25 9.58 17.67 -15.65
C ILE A 25 10.58 18.80 -15.98
N ARG A 26 11.22 19.38 -14.98
CA ARG A 26 12.26 20.41 -15.21
C ARG A 26 13.46 19.84 -15.95
N THR A 27 13.88 18.62 -15.63
CA THR A 27 14.95 17.92 -16.32
C THR A 27 14.59 17.67 -17.80
N VAL A 28 13.36 17.21 -18.08
CA VAL A 28 12.85 17.04 -19.48
C VAL A 28 12.83 18.36 -20.23
N ALA A 29 12.39 19.44 -19.57
CA ALA A 29 12.33 20.78 -20.19
C ALA A 29 13.73 21.37 -20.47
N ALA A 30 14.73 21.04 -19.64
CA ALA A 30 16.12 21.42 -19.88
C ALA A 30 16.78 20.65 -21.04
N HIS A 31 16.21 19.50 -21.43
CA HIS A 31 16.70 18.63 -22.52
C HIS A 31 15.59 18.37 -23.53
N PRO A 32 15.13 19.39 -24.28
CA PRO A 32 14.03 19.26 -25.21
C PRO A 32 14.42 18.37 -26.41
N LEU A 33 13.42 17.76 -27.03
CA LEU A 33 13.63 17.11 -28.32
C LEU A 33 13.82 18.18 -29.41
N PRO A 34 14.80 18.02 -30.32
CA PRO A 34 14.92 18.85 -31.51
C PRO A 34 13.77 18.58 -32.48
N GLU A 35 13.62 19.41 -33.51
CA GLU A 35 12.60 19.22 -34.57
C GLU A 35 12.74 17.86 -35.28
N GLU A 36 13.97 17.36 -35.41
CA GLU A 36 14.28 16.04 -35.96
C GLU A 36 13.83 14.86 -35.09
N GLY A 37 13.35 15.13 -33.87
CA GLY A 37 12.73 14.14 -33.00
C GLY A 37 13.69 13.22 -32.27
N PHE A 38 15.03 13.48 -32.30
CA PHE A 38 16.00 12.75 -31.50
C PHE A 38 17.19 13.67 -31.13
N CYS A 39 17.50 13.74 -29.83
CA CYS A 39 18.54 14.63 -29.30
C CYS A 39 19.89 13.93 -29.11
N GLY A 40 20.04 12.71 -29.60
CA GLY A 40 21.18 11.85 -29.28
C GLY A 40 21.02 11.12 -27.96
N MET A 41 21.80 10.07 -27.79
CA MET A 41 21.78 9.19 -26.61
C MET A 41 23.16 8.63 -26.35
N GLU A 42 23.54 8.52 -25.09
CA GLU A 42 24.72 7.76 -24.69
C GLU A 42 24.31 6.35 -24.30
N VAL A 43 24.97 5.35 -24.91
CA VAL A 43 24.81 3.95 -24.51
C VAL A 43 26.20 3.32 -24.38
N ASN A 44 26.49 2.74 -23.21
CA ASN A 44 27.79 2.15 -22.87
C ASN A 44 28.99 3.07 -23.16
N GLY A 45 28.85 4.36 -22.85
CA GLY A 45 29.90 5.37 -23.05
C GLY A 45 30.08 5.84 -24.50
N THR A 46 29.26 5.35 -25.43
CA THR A 46 29.26 5.77 -26.85
C THR A 46 28.06 6.68 -27.13
N GLN A 47 28.31 7.83 -27.77
CA GLN A 47 27.27 8.75 -28.19
C GLN A 47 26.68 8.33 -29.56
N PHE A 48 25.37 8.27 -29.64
CA PHE A 48 24.61 7.96 -30.85
C PHE A 48 23.78 9.17 -31.25
N THR A 49 23.85 9.55 -32.51
CA THR A 49 23.06 10.64 -33.10
C THR A 49 21.88 10.13 -33.90
N GLU A 50 21.90 8.84 -34.26
CA GLU A 50 20.83 8.21 -35.02
C GLU A 50 19.95 7.35 -34.14
N LYS A 51 18.64 7.61 -34.23
CA LYS A 51 17.61 6.94 -33.40
C LYS A 51 17.62 5.41 -33.55
N ALA A 52 17.78 4.93 -34.79
CA ALA A 52 17.79 3.50 -35.10
C ALA A 52 19.02 2.81 -34.49
N GLU A 53 20.21 3.41 -34.67
CA GLU A 53 21.46 2.85 -34.16
C GLU A 53 21.45 2.76 -32.62
N ALA A 54 21.03 3.83 -31.94
CA ALA A 54 20.88 3.83 -30.49
C ALA A 54 19.95 2.70 -30.01
N GLY A 55 18.84 2.51 -30.73
CA GLY A 55 17.87 1.44 -30.37
C GLY A 55 18.43 0.03 -30.66
N GLU A 56 19.21 -0.16 -31.74
CA GLU A 56 19.87 -1.45 -32.02
C GLU A 56 20.89 -1.82 -30.94
N VAL A 57 21.67 -0.84 -30.46
CA VAL A 57 22.65 -1.07 -29.41
C VAL A 57 21.94 -1.43 -28.08
N ILE A 58 20.84 -0.77 -27.77
CA ILE A 58 20.02 -1.17 -26.58
C ILE A 58 19.57 -2.64 -26.71
N LEU A 59 19.07 -3.05 -27.87
CA LEU A 59 18.66 -4.43 -28.11
C LEU A 59 19.83 -5.42 -28.07
N ALA A 60 21.01 -5.03 -28.53
CA ALA A 60 22.22 -5.85 -28.44
C ALA A 60 22.64 -6.02 -26.97
N VAL A 61 22.59 -4.96 -26.17
CA VAL A 61 22.87 -5.03 -24.73
C VAL A 61 21.85 -5.92 -24.02
N CYS A 62 20.57 -5.84 -24.35
CA CYS A 62 19.54 -6.74 -23.82
C CYS A 62 19.88 -8.21 -24.08
N LYS A 63 20.28 -8.53 -25.32
CA LYS A 63 20.64 -9.93 -25.69
C LYS A 63 21.90 -10.43 -25.00
N ALA A 64 22.86 -9.55 -24.74
CA ALA A 64 24.12 -9.88 -24.10
C ALA A 64 24.02 -9.94 -22.57
N ASN A 65 23.03 -9.27 -21.98
CA ASN A 65 22.87 -9.17 -20.54
C ASN A 65 22.34 -10.49 -19.96
N GLN A 66 23.10 -11.06 -19.02
CA GLN A 66 22.71 -12.24 -18.23
C GLN A 66 22.49 -11.90 -16.76
N SER A 67 22.61 -10.62 -16.37
CA SER A 67 22.41 -10.17 -15.00
C SER A 67 20.92 -10.02 -14.68
N LEU A 68 20.53 -10.47 -13.50
CA LEU A 68 19.20 -10.18 -12.92
C LEU A 68 19.17 -8.83 -12.21
N GLU A 69 20.34 -8.28 -11.84
CA GLU A 69 20.45 -6.96 -11.25
C GLU A 69 20.50 -5.87 -12.33
N PRO A 70 19.97 -4.66 -12.03
CA PRO A 70 20.07 -3.54 -12.96
C PRO A 70 21.53 -3.21 -13.28
N VAL A 71 21.85 -3.05 -14.56
CA VAL A 71 23.18 -2.67 -15.04
C VAL A 71 23.13 -1.28 -15.67
N PRO A 72 24.16 -0.43 -15.47
CA PRO A 72 24.24 0.86 -16.14
C PRO A 72 24.15 0.70 -17.65
N LEU A 73 23.35 1.53 -18.30
CA LEU A 73 23.16 1.51 -19.76
C LEU A 73 23.71 2.78 -20.44
N GLY A 74 23.59 3.94 -19.77
CA GLY A 74 24.02 5.22 -20.31
C GLY A 74 23.16 6.37 -19.84
N SER A 75 22.92 7.34 -20.74
CA SER A 75 22.10 8.52 -20.42
C SER A 75 21.24 8.96 -21.60
N TYR A 76 20.04 9.49 -21.31
CA TYR A 76 19.11 10.04 -22.27
C TYR A 76 18.32 11.21 -21.68
N ARG A 77 18.36 12.37 -22.35
CA ARG A 77 17.61 13.57 -21.98
C ARG A 77 17.78 13.98 -20.50
N GLY A 78 19.02 13.91 -19.99
CA GLY A 78 19.32 14.24 -18.61
C GLY A 78 19.03 13.14 -17.58
N PHE A 79 18.45 12.02 -17.99
CA PHE A 79 18.20 10.86 -17.14
C PHE A 79 19.30 9.82 -17.33
N LYS A 80 19.76 9.23 -16.22
CA LYS A 80 20.60 8.04 -16.28
C LYS A 80 19.75 6.84 -16.67
N MET A 81 20.30 5.96 -17.51
CA MET A 81 19.63 4.73 -17.92
C MET A 81 20.28 3.53 -17.26
N GLU A 82 19.45 2.63 -16.78
CA GLU A 82 19.86 1.29 -16.34
C GLU A 82 19.00 0.25 -17.07
N LEU A 83 19.61 -0.86 -17.45
CA LEU A 83 18.90 -2.01 -17.99
C LEU A 83 18.56 -2.97 -16.85
N SER A 84 17.32 -3.38 -16.75
CA SER A 84 16.82 -4.36 -15.78
C SER A 84 16.03 -5.45 -16.48
N TYR A 85 16.10 -6.67 -15.97
CA TYR A 85 15.28 -7.78 -16.43
C TYR A 85 14.17 -8.05 -15.42
N ASP A 86 12.93 -7.97 -15.87
CA ASP A 86 11.77 -8.35 -15.06
C ASP A 86 11.53 -9.86 -15.20
N SER A 87 11.90 -10.63 -14.18
CA SER A 87 11.78 -12.09 -14.18
C SER A 87 10.32 -12.57 -14.14
N PHE A 88 9.40 -11.75 -13.66
CA PHE A 88 7.98 -12.08 -13.62
C PHE A 88 7.32 -11.91 -15.00
N GLN A 89 7.57 -10.79 -15.65
CA GLN A 89 7.06 -10.50 -16.99
C GLN A 89 7.94 -11.11 -18.10
N LYS A 90 9.15 -11.57 -17.76
CA LYS A 90 10.17 -12.12 -18.68
C LYS A 90 10.56 -11.14 -19.79
N GLU A 91 10.66 -9.87 -19.46
CA GLU A 91 11.01 -8.82 -20.39
C GLU A 91 12.05 -7.86 -19.83
N TYR A 92 12.83 -7.25 -20.76
CA TYR A 92 13.78 -6.22 -20.40
C TYR A 92 13.07 -4.87 -20.24
N GLN A 93 13.55 -4.07 -19.30
CA GLN A 93 13.08 -2.73 -19.03
C GLN A 93 14.27 -1.78 -18.94
N VAL A 94 14.16 -0.60 -19.52
CA VAL A 94 15.04 0.51 -19.22
C VAL A 94 14.45 1.33 -18.07
N LEU A 95 15.26 1.56 -17.07
CA LEU A 95 14.96 2.42 -15.93
C LEU A 95 15.56 3.80 -16.20
N LEU A 96 14.73 4.80 -16.45
CA LEU A 96 15.15 6.20 -16.52
C LEU A 96 15.20 6.77 -15.11
N LYS A 97 16.40 7.04 -14.62
CA LYS A 97 16.67 7.52 -13.25
C LYS A 97 16.81 9.03 -13.26
N GLY A 98 15.78 9.70 -12.78
CA GLY A 98 15.79 11.09 -12.36
C GLY A 98 15.64 11.17 -10.85
N GLU A 99 14.86 12.12 -10.33
CA GLU A 99 14.41 12.11 -8.95
C GLU A 99 13.42 10.93 -8.74
N MET A 100 12.64 10.64 -9.77
CA MET A 100 11.82 9.44 -9.86
C MET A 100 12.46 8.41 -10.79
N THR A 101 12.02 7.15 -10.66
CA THR A 101 12.42 6.09 -11.60
C THR A 101 11.26 5.77 -12.55
N HIS A 102 11.49 5.97 -13.84
CA HIS A 102 10.51 5.67 -14.89
C HIS A 102 10.89 4.38 -15.58
N ARG A 103 10.05 3.35 -15.48
CA ARG A 103 10.26 2.02 -16.06
C ARG A 103 9.66 1.99 -17.46
N VAL A 104 10.44 1.57 -18.43
CA VAL A 104 10.05 1.49 -19.84
C VAL A 104 10.34 0.10 -20.39
N PRO A 105 9.32 -0.70 -20.70
CA PRO A 105 9.53 -2.03 -21.27
C PRO A 105 10.12 -1.95 -22.67
N ILE A 106 11.10 -2.82 -22.96
CA ILE A 106 11.80 -2.89 -24.23
C ILE A 106 11.14 -3.94 -25.13
N GLY A 107 10.75 -3.52 -26.32
CA GLY A 107 10.21 -4.41 -27.34
C GLY A 107 11.26 -4.77 -28.40
N THR A 108 10.80 -5.38 -29.49
CA THR A 108 11.66 -5.87 -30.59
C THR A 108 12.08 -4.80 -31.60
N SER A 109 11.42 -3.65 -31.64
CA SER A 109 11.71 -2.56 -32.59
C SER A 109 12.71 -1.57 -32.01
N ALA A 110 13.86 -1.41 -32.63
CA ALA A 110 14.92 -0.49 -32.23
C ALA A 110 14.40 0.97 -32.09
N ALA A 111 13.89 1.54 -33.15
CA ALA A 111 13.35 2.90 -33.15
C ALA A 111 12.10 3.02 -32.26
N GLY A 112 11.29 1.96 -32.15
CA GLY A 112 10.12 1.90 -31.28
C GLY A 112 10.50 1.97 -29.81
N ASN A 113 11.65 1.44 -29.40
CA ASN A 113 12.13 1.52 -28.03
C ASN A 113 12.48 2.96 -27.64
N ILE A 114 13.15 3.70 -28.52
CA ILE A 114 13.43 5.13 -28.29
C ILE A 114 12.12 5.92 -28.16
N GLN A 115 11.13 5.63 -29.04
CA GLN A 115 9.82 6.27 -28.95
C GLN A 115 9.10 5.97 -27.62
N ARG A 116 9.27 4.76 -27.08
CA ARG A 116 8.73 4.41 -25.74
C ARG A 116 9.39 5.20 -24.62
N LEU A 117 10.72 5.43 -24.72
CA LEU A 117 11.43 6.29 -23.76
C LEU A 117 10.89 7.72 -23.83
N ASP A 118 10.73 8.28 -25.04
CA ASP A 118 10.16 9.61 -25.24
C ASP A 118 8.73 9.72 -24.68
N ASN A 119 7.89 8.73 -24.97
CA ASN A 119 6.51 8.69 -24.48
C ASN A 119 6.46 8.59 -22.94
N ALA A 120 7.40 7.85 -22.34
CA ALA A 120 7.47 7.74 -20.88
C ALA A 120 7.84 9.08 -20.21
N LEU A 121 8.76 9.84 -20.84
CA LEU A 121 9.14 11.18 -20.36
C LEU A 121 8.02 12.20 -20.64
N ALA A 122 7.40 12.17 -21.81
CA ALA A 122 6.25 13.02 -22.16
C ALA A 122 5.03 12.75 -21.27
N GLY A 123 4.90 11.54 -20.72
CA GLY A 123 3.81 11.15 -19.82
C GLY A 123 4.01 11.58 -18.35
N ILE A 124 5.14 12.20 -17.97
CA ILE A 124 5.38 12.61 -16.58
C ILE A 124 4.37 13.64 -16.09
N PRO A 125 3.97 14.69 -16.88
CA PRO A 125 2.95 15.65 -16.43
C PRO A 125 1.61 15.01 -16.06
N ALA A 126 1.16 14.02 -16.83
CA ALA A 126 -0.08 13.30 -16.53
C ALA A 126 0.02 12.47 -15.22
N ARG A 127 1.22 11.96 -14.90
CA ARG A 127 1.47 11.27 -13.62
C ARG A 127 1.50 12.25 -12.44
N LEU A 128 2.03 13.46 -12.66
CA LEU A 128 1.99 14.54 -11.67
C LEU A 128 0.55 14.90 -11.35
N GLU A 129 -0.27 15.18 -12.36
CA GLU A 129 -1.69 15.48 -12.18
C GLU A 129 -2.43 14.40 -11.40
N LYS A 130 -2.18 13.13 -11.72
CA LYS A 130 -2.76 12.00 -10.99
C LYS A 130 -2.31 11.95 -9.52
N ALA A 131 -1.04 12.27 -9.24
CA ALA A 131 -0.53 12.31 -7.88
C ALA A 131 -1.13 13.47 -7.08
N GLU A 132 -1.38 14.62 -7.71
CA GLU A 132 -2.06 15.77 -7.10
C GLU A 132 -3.51 15.43 -6.77
N GLN A 133 -4.25 14.81 -7.68
CA GLN A 133 -5.62 14.32 -7.45
C GLN A 133 -5.67 13.29 -6.31
N GLN A 134 -4.68 12.40 -6.24
CA GLN A 134 -4.58 11.43 -5.15
C GLN A 134 -4.33 12.12 -3.80
N LEU A 135 -3.48 13.15 -3.77
CA LEU A 135 -3.22 13.94 -2.57
C LEU A 135 -4.50 14.61 -2.05
N ASP A 136 -5.27 15.22 -2.93
CA ASP A 136 -6.54 15.88 -2.56
C ASP A 136 -7.56 14.86 -2.04
N SER A 137 -7.65 13.69 -2.68
CA SER A 137 -8.50 12.60 -2.21
C SER A 137 -8.09 12.10 -0.81
N LEU A 138 -6.78 11.91 -0.56
CA LEU A 138 -6.27 11.50 0.76
C LEU A 138 -6.58 12.52 1.85
N ARG A 139 -6.46 13.82 1.55
CA ARG A 139 -6.81 14.91 2.48
C ARG A 139 -8.30 14.90 2.82
N SER A 140 -9.16 14.81 1.80
CA SER A 140 -10.61 14.74 1.99
C SER A 140 -11.02 13.51 2.83
N GLN A 141 -10.41 12.36 2.58
CA GLN A 141 -10.64 11.14 3.37
C GLN A 141 -10.15 11.30 4.81
N GLN A 142 -9.01 11.96 5.03
CA GLN A 142 -8.50 12.25 6.36
C GLN A 142 -9.45 13.14 7.15
N GLU A 143 -9.94 14.23 6.52
CA GLU A 143 -10.91 15.14 7.14
C GLU A 143 -12.21 14.43 7.49
N ALA A 144 -12.74 13.63 6.57
CA ALA A 144 -13.94 12.83 6.80
C ALA A 144 -13.77 11.83 7.96
N ALA A 145 -12.64 11.15 8.00
CA ALA A 145 -12.31 10.21 9.09
C ALA A 145 -12.16 10.93 10.44
N GLN A 146 -11.55 12.12 10.47
CA GLN A 146 -11.43 12.93 11.67
C GLN A 146 -12.81 13.43 12.16
N ALA A 147 -13.66 13.87 11.24
CA ALA A 147 -15.02 14.29 11.56
C ALA A 147 -15.87 13.14 12.12
N GLU A 148 -15.69 11.93 11.59
CA GLU A 148 -16.40 10.75 12.08
C GLU A 148 -15.93 10.33 13.48
N LEU A 149 -14.62 10.39 13.74
CA LEU A 149 -14.05 10.12 15.08
C LEU A 149 -14.49 11.14 16.13
N GLY A 150 -14.79 12.38 15.72
CA GLY A 150 -15.29 13.42 16.63
C GLY A 150 -16.79 13.33 16.95
N LYS A 151 -17.53 12.44 16.28
CA LYS A 151 -18.95 12.21 16.62
C LYS A 151 -19.07 11.32 17.85
N THR A 152 -19.93 11.70 18.76
CA THR A 152 -20.33 10.84 19.88
C THR A 152 -21.01 9.59 19.31
N PHE A 153 -20.66 8.44 19.85
CA PHE A 153 -21.27 7.18 19.42
C PHE A 153 -22.79 7.24 19.70
N PRO A 154 -23.68 7.05 18.70
CA PRO A 154 -25.12 7.27 18.86
C PRO A 154 -25.76 6.49 20.00
N GLN A 155 -25.15 5.36 20.39
CA GLN A 155 -25.62 4.48 21.47
C GLN A 155 -24.85 4.67 22.77
N GLU A 156 -23.98 5.69 22.87
CA GLU A 156 -23.20 5.94 24.09
C GLU A 156 -24.07 6.25 25.30
N ALA A 157 -25.12 7.03 25.09
CA ALA A 157 -26.11 7.35 26.12
C ALA A 157 -26.86 6.08 26.56
N GLU A 158 -27.29 5.23 25.65
CA GLU A 158 -27.96 3.97 25.94
C GLU A 158 -27.03 2.98 26.68
N LEU A 159 -25.76 2.92 26.26
CA LEU A 159 -24.75 2.11 26.95
C LEU A 159 -24.51 2.59 28.36
N ALA A 160 -24.42 3.91 28.60
CA ALA A 160 -24.27 4.49 29.91
C ALA A 160 -25.47 4.20 30.80
N GLU A 161 -26.72 4.34 30.27
CA GLU A 161 -27.95 4.02 31.00
C GLU A 161 -28.01 2.52 31.38
N LYS A 162 -27.74 1.62 30.44
CA LYS A 162 -27.70 0.18 30.69
C LYS A 162 -26.62 -0.22 31.68
N SER A 163 -25.46 0.41 31.59
CA SER A 163 -24.34 0.14 32.52
C SER A 163 -24.67 0.64 33.93
N ALA A 164 -25.31 1.80 34.05
CA ALA A 164 -25.80 2.30 35.38
C ALA A 164 -26.87 1.36 35.96
N ARG A 165 -27.82 0.90 35.15
CA ARG A 165 -28.85 -0.04 35.55
C ARG A 165 -28.28 -1.38 36.01
N LEU A 166 -27.27 -1.89 35.33
CA LEU A 166 -26.57 -3.12 35.69
C LEU A 166 -25.86 -2.96 37.02
N ALA A 167 -25.17 -1.86 37.25
CA ALA A 167 -24.53 -1.56 38.54
C ALA A 167 -25.55 -1.43 39.72
N GLU A 168 -26.72 -0.84 39.44
CA GLU A 168 -27.82 -0.76 40.41
C GLU A 168 -28.35 -2.16 40.81
N LEU A 169 -28.58 -3.02 39.79
CA LEU A 169 -29.03 -4.39 39.99
C LEU A 169 -28.01 -5.23 40.77
N ASP A 170 -26.73 -5.10 40.42
CA ASP A 170 -25.63 -5.77 41.16
C ASP A 170 -25.57 -5.31 42.64
N ALA A 171 -25.76 -4.02 42.87
CA ALA A 171 -25.82 -3.51 44.23
C ALA A 171 -27.00 -4.07 45.06
N LEU A 172 -28.19 -4.17 44.43
CA LEU A 172 -29.38 -4.76 45.06
C LEU A 172 -29.19 -6.24 45.37
N LEU A 173 -28.63 -7.01 44.41
CA LEU A 173 -28.33 -8.43 44.62
C LEU A 173 -27.31 -8.67 45.71
N ASN A 174 -26.28 -7.83 45.78
CA ASN A 174 -25.27 -7.91 46.85
C ASN A 174 -25.81 -7.46 48.21
N MET A 175 -26.87 -6.64 48.26
CA MET A 175 -27.55 -6.28 49.53
C MET A 175 -28.43 -7.42 50.03
N ASP A 176 -29.11 -8.15 49.16
CA ASP A 176 -29.91 -9.33 49.51
C ASP A 176 -29.03 -10.48 50.06
N ASP A 177 -27.83 -10.66 49.49
CA ASP A 177 -26.86 -11.68 49.93
C ASP A 177 -26.28 -11.37 51.32
N ARG A 178 -26.17 -10.08 51.73
CA ARG A 178 -25.74 -9.64 53.05
C ARG A 178 -26.85 -9.67 54.12
N GLY A 179 -28.12 -9.74 53.69
CA GLY A 179 -29.27 -9.80 54.59
C GLY A 179 -29.57 -11.21 55.13
N ASN A 180 -28.88 -12.23 54.64
CA ASN A 180 -29.11 -13.62 54.95
C ASN A 180 -27.99 -14.25 55.83
N ASP A 181 -27.12 -13.43 56.41
CA ASP A 181 -26.16 -13.87 57.41
C ASP A 181 -26.85 -13.99 58.76
N ASP A 182 -27.61 -15.08 58.93
CA ASP A 182 -28.13 -15.54 60.20
C ASP A 182 -26.98 -16.25 60.95
N PRO A 183 -26.50 -15.72 62.11
CA PRO A 183 -25.34 -16.28 62.81
C PRO A 183 -25.55 -17.66 63.48
N ASP A 184 -26.68 -18.33 63.19
CA ASP A 184 -27.08 -19.57 63.96
C ASP A 184 -27.36 -20.77 63.00
N ARG A 185 -26.69 -20.84 61.81
CA ARG A 185 -26.70 -22.07 60.99
C ARG A 185 -25.34 -22.73 60.96
N GLU A 186 -25.02 -23.48 62.03
CA GLU A 186 -24.09 -24.62 61.88
C GLU A 186 -24.61 -25.64 60.88
N ASN A 187 -23.76 -25.88 59.85
CA ASN A 187 -23.64 -27.15 59.16
C ASN A 187 -24.78 -27.55 58.20
N THR A 188 -24.72 -27.09 56.95
CA THR A 188 -25.19 -27.94 55.81
C THR A 188 -24.46 -27.62 54.52
N THR A 189 -23.68 -28.58 54.08
CA THR A 189 -23.27 -28.89 52.66
C THR A 189 -23.24 -27.73 51.69
N GLU A 190 -22.04 -27.35 51.30
CA GLU A 190 -21.74 -26.48 50.15
C GLU A 190 -22.54 -26.89 48.92
N LYS A 191 -23.55 -26.11 48.56
CA LYS A 191 -24.14 -26.18 47.24
C LYS A 191 -23.17 -25.49 46.27
N PRO A 192 -22.71 -26.13 45.20
CA PRO A 192 -21.82 -25.51 44.24
C PRO A 192 -22.47 -24.26 43.65
N SER A 193 -21.73 -23.17 43.61
CA SER A 193 -22.18 -21.91 43.04
C SER A 193 -22.62 -22.13 41.58
N VAL A 194 -23.80 -21.63 41.23
CA VAL A 194 -24.35 -21.69 39.86
C VAL A 194 -23.35 -21.12 38.82
N LEU A 195 -22.54 -20.15 39.24
CA LEU A 195 -21.44 -19.60 38.42
C LEU A 195 -20.30 -20.62 38.19
N ALA A 196 -20.01 -21.48 39.16
CA ALA A 196 -19.01 -22.54 39.00
C ALA A 196 -19.52 -23.63 38.03
N GLU A 197 -20.81 -24.00 38.14
CA GLU A 197 -21.45 -24.94 37.19
C GLU A 197 -21.51 -24.41 35.74
N LEU A 198 -21.80 -23.12 35.57
CA LEU A 198 -21.81 -22.47 34.25
C LEU A 198 -20.41 -22.38 33.64
N ARG A 199 -19.37 -22.13 34.43
CA ARG A 199 -17.97 -22.14 33.96
C ARG A 199 -17.52 -23.53 33.52
N ASP A 200 -17.87 -24.55 34.27
CA ASP A 200 -17.53 -25.95 33.97
C ASP A 200 -18.25 -26.44 32.70
N ARG A 201 -19.48 -25.95 32.49
CA ARG A 201 -20.26 -26.26 31.28
C ARG A 201 -19.75 -25.53 30.05
N ALA A 202 -19.27 -24.29 30.18
CA ALA A 202 -18.65 -23.53 29.09
C ALA A 202 -17.28 -24.12 28.66
N GLY A 203 -16.54 -24.73 29.59
CA GLY A 203 -15.27 -25.41 29.32
C GLY A 203 -15.39 -26.77 28.59
N ARG A 204 -16.61 -27.32 28.47
CA ARG A 204 -16.87 -28.62 27.85
C ARG A 204 -17.38 -28.55 26.40
N ILE A 205 -17.37 -27.38 25.76
CA ILE A 205 -17.72 -27.28 24.35
C ILE A 205 -16.49 -27.73 23.52
N PRO A 206 -16.56 -28.87 22.81
CA PRO A 206 -15.46 -29.31 21.96
C PRO A 206 -15.28 -28.32 20.79
N PRO A 207 -14.04 -28.09 20.32
CA PRO A 207 -13.81 -27.25 19.18
C PRO A 207 -14.56 -27.81 17.96
N MET A 208 -15.33 -26.96 17.27
CA MET A 208 -15.96 -27.30 16.00
C MET A 208 -14.85 -27.66 15.00
N THR A 209 -14.78 -28.93 14.64
CA THR A 209 -13.94 -29.39 13.53
C THR A 209 -14.51 -28.84 12.24
N HIS A 210 -13.72 -28.03 11.54
CA HIS A 210 -13.96 -27.68 10.14
C HIS A 210 -14.00 -29.00 9.33
N ARG A 211 -15.09 -29.25 8.68
CA ARG A 211 -15.21 -30.31 7.70
C ARG A 211 -14.61 -29.76 6.40
N ASP A 212 -13.47 -30.29 6.02
CA ASP A 212 -12.94 -30.16 4.68
C ASP A 212 -13.89 -30.88 3.72
N ASP A 213 -14.54 -30.12 2.84
CA ASP A 213 -15.22 -30.71 1.68
C ASP A 213 -14.17 -30.91 0.59
N GLU A 214 -13.64 -32.11 0.58
CA GLU A 214 -12.87 -32.70 -0.51
C GLU A 214 -13.84 -33.20 -1.60
N GLU A 215 -13.46 -32.87 -2.83
CA GLU A 215 -13.73 -33.64 -4.04
C GLU A 215 -15.16 -33.75 -4.60
N VAL A 216 -15.39 -33.08 -5.76
CA VAL A 216 -15.98 -33.79 -6.92
C VAL A 216 -15.29 -33.37 -8.21
N ALA A 217 -14.51 -34.28 -8.76
CA ALA A 217 -14.12 -34.31 -10.16
C ALA A 217 -15.31 -34.69 -11.05
N LEU A 218 -15.48 -33.97 -12.15
CA LEU A 218 -15.86 -34.47 -13.48
C LEU A 218 -15.71 -33.37 -14.52
#